data_1b656ba2671302433c89be30277a71f5
#
_entry.id   1b656ba2671302433c89be30277a71f5
#
_cell.length_a   1.000
_cell.length_b   1.000
_cell.length_c   1.000
_cell.angle_alpha   90.00
_cell.angle_beta   90.00
_cell.angle_gamma   90.00
#
_symmetry.space_group_name_H-M   'P 1'
#
loop_
_entity.id
_entity.type
_entity.pdbx_description
1 polymer ?
#
loop_
_entity_poly.entity_id
_entity_poly.type
_entity_poly.pdbx_seq_one_letter_code
_entity_poly.pdbx_strand_id
1 'polypeptide(L)'
;MDRRRFLQASGLSLGVGVMPNFISGLSTLANAQGVSGGARGAEFPKGFLWGSATASYQVEGAVHEGGRGQSIWDTFSHTRGKTANGDTGDVADDFYNRYPQDIAMMKEMGLKTFRFSVAWSRIFPSGKGQPNQAGLDFYNRMVDALLAAGIQPYCTLYHWDLPQGLEDAGGWQNRDTAKAFADYAGYTAGKLSDRVKHFMTMNEIRSFVELGYKVGTHAPGLKLDQKGLAQLNHYVVLAHGMSVQAIRAAAKAGTKVGIADNVAAATPVIETAEHVAAAHKAMREENAMFLTVVQEGRYTDLYLKRLGPDAPKFTAEEMKIIGSPMDFVGLNIYQPTYVRADASEKGYEVVRAPESYPHMYSSWLTIGPEALYWAPKLVADIWKVKEMYITENGASSEDRLAADGHVYDTDRVMYLRNYLTQLHRAIREGIPVRGYFLWSLLDNYEWADGYEKRFGITYVDFKTQKRTPKLSAVFYKQVIAENRVM
;
A
#
# COMPACT_ATOMS: atom_id res chain seq x y z
N MET A 1 38.47 -25.79 0.78
CA MET A 1 38.06 -27.10 1.31
C MET A 1 36.86 -27.59 0.56
N ASP A 2 37.01 -28.71 -0.14
CA ASP A 2 36.04 -29.19 -1.13
C ASP A 2 34.82 -29.85 -0.46
N ARG A 3 33.61 -29.43 -0.85
CA ARG A 3 32.30 -29.88 -0.34
C ARG A 3 32.06 -31.40 -0.52
N ARG A 4 32.90 -32.12 -1.28
CA ARG A 4 32.72 -33.54 -1.56
C ARG A 4 33.29 -34.49 -0.48
N ARG A 5 34.03 -33.99 0.53
CA ARG A 5 34.62 -34.81 1.60
C ARG A 5 33.78 -34.91 2.90
N PHE A 6 32.67 -34.21 2.99
CA PHE A 6 31.83 -34.22 4.20
C PHE A 6 30.78 -35.36 4.24
N LEU A 7 30.50 -36.01 3.11
CA LEU A 7 29.45 -37.02 3.00
C LEU A 7 29.93 -38.48 3.05
N GLN A 8 31.23 -38.75 3.35
CA GLN A 8 31.77 -40.10 3.40
C GLN A 8 32.13 -40.62 4.81
N ALA A 9 31.77 -39.91 5.88
CA ALA A 9 32.15 -40.27 7.25
C ALA A 9 30.98 -40.65 8.17
N SER A 10 29.90 -41.22 7.65
CA SER A 10 28.80 -41.76 8.50
C SER A 10 28.35 -43.13 8.01
N GLY A 11 29.26 -44.11 8.10
CA GLY A 11 28.91 -45.50 7.99
C GLY A 11 28.47 -46.01 9.36
N LEU A 12 27.18 -46.27 9.53
CA LEU A 12 26.60 -46.90 10.74
C LEU A 12 26.44 -48.38 10.48
N SER A 13 27.14 -49.20 11.29
CA SER A 13 26.96 -50.61 11.41
C SER A 13 25.65 -50.93 12.22
N LEU A 14 24.83 -51.79 11.63
CA LEU A 14 23.65 -52.38 12.27
C LEU A 14 24.07 -53.42 13.29
N GLY A 15 23.84 -53.18 14.57
CA GLY A 15 23.90 -54.19 15.65
C GLY A 15 22.50 -54.63 16.03
N VAL A 16 22.20 -55.92 15.83
CA VAL A 16 20.95 -56.55 16.29
C VAL A 16 21.08 -56.81 17.78
N GLY A 17 20.28 -56.17 18.59
CA GLY A 17 20.17 -56.38 20.03
C GLY A 17 18.73 -56.75 20.40
N VAL A 18 18.58 -57.92 21.02
CA VAL A 18 17.34 -58.56 21.49
C VAL A 18 16.73 -57.71 22.62
N MET A 19 15.43 -57.42 22.53
CA MET A 19 14.63 -56.81 23.63
C MET A 19 14.14 -57.81 24.63
N PRO A 20 14.12 -57.49 25.95
CA PRO A 20 13.23 -58.14 26.90
C PRO A 20 11.92 -57.35 27.07
N ASN A 21 10.83 -58.11 27.21
CA ASN A 21 9.47 -57.67 27.45
C ASN A 21 9.33 -56.80 28.71
N PHE A 22 8.73 -55.61 28.55
CA PHE A 22 8.00 -54.93 29.65
C PHE A 22 6.58 -54.63 29.18
N ILE A 23 5.66 -55.57 29.50
CA ILE A 23 4.22 -55.34 29.51
C ILE A 23 3.83 -55.18 30.97
N SER A 24 3.59 -53.96 31.43
CA SER A 24 2.64 -53.60 32.49
C SER A 24 2.71 -52.08 32.73
N GLY A 25 1.63 -51.37 32.42
CA GLY A 25 1.49 -49.94 32.72
C GLY A 25 0.70 -49.12 31.70
N LEU A 26 -0.24 -49.74 30.99
CA LEU A 26 -1.14 -49.02 30.06
C LEU A 26 -2.61 -49.17 30.50
N SER A 27 -2.95 -48.53 31.63
CA SER A 27 -4.37 -48.47 32.05
C SER A 27 -4.70 -47.18 32.85
N THR A 28 -4.13 -46.02 32.49
CA THR A 28 -4.57 -44.71 33.05
C THR A 28 -4.29 -43.52 32.10
N LEU A 29 -4.58 -43.70 30.81
CA LEU A 29 -4.60 -42.57 29.85
C LEU A 29 -5.82 -42.64 28.90
N ALA A 30 -6.96 -43.05 29.44
CA ALA A 30 -8.24 -43.04 28.72
C ALA A 30 -9.17 -42.01 29.35
N ASN A 31 -8.77 -40.72 29.40
CA ASN A 31 -9.69 -39.60 29.60
C ASN A 31 -9.03 -38.27 29.20
N ALA A 32 -8.34 -38.26 28.09
CA ALA A 32 -8.14 -37.02 27.33
C ALA A 32 -9.30 -36.90 26.34
N GLN A 33 -10.46 -36.51 26.86
CA GLN A 33 -11.57 -36.09 26.01
C GLN A 33 -11.11 -34.95 25.12
N GLY A 34 -11.10 -35.21 23.82
CA GLY A 34 -11.49 -34.29 22.79
C GLY A 34 -10.76 -32.96 22.71
N VAL A 35 -9.45 -32.96 22.41
CA VAL A 35 -8.90 -31.86 21.61
C VAL A 35 -9.02 -32.25 20.13
N SER A 36 -10.25 -32.39 19.69
CA SER A 36 -10.58 -32.24 18.25
C SER A 36 -10.61 -30.75 17.88
N GLY A 37 -9.62 -30.02 18.31
CA GLY A 37 -9.25 -28.72 17.76
C GLY A 37 -8.32 -28.96 16.59
N GLY A 38 -8.83 -29.44 15.46
CA GLY A 38 -8.18 -29.19 14.19
C GLY A 38 -7.87 -27.70 14.20
N ALA A 39 -6.61 -27.30 13.97
CA ALA A 39 -6.19 -25.92 13.95
C ALA A 39 -7.16 -25.18 13.03
N ARG A 40 -8.19 -24.54 13.60
CA ARG A 40 -9.03 -23.60 12.86
C ARG A 40 -8.08 -22.49 12.47
N GLY A 41 -7.80 -22.40 11.17
CA GLY A 41 -6.98 -21.31 10.64
C GLY A 41 -7.49 -19.96 11.16
N ALA A 42 -6.67 -18.94 11.07
CA ALA A 42 -6.99 -17.59 11.53
C ALA A 42 -8.19 -17.04 10.76
N GLU A 43 -9.41 -17.14 11.33
CA GLU A 43 -10.66 -16.67 10.72
C GLU A 43 -10.85 -15.18 10.97
N PHE A 44 -11.15 -14.43 9.90
CA PHE A 44 -11.42 -12.99 9.96
C PHE A 44 -12.88 -12.71 10.33
N PRO A 45 -13.21 -11.50 10.84
CA PRO A 45 -14.59 -11.15 11.16
C PRO A 45 -15.51 -11.29 9.96
N LYS A 46 -16.77 -11.67 10.21
CA LYS A 46 -17.79 -11.68 9.17
C LYS A 46 -17.93 -10.27 8.57
N GLY A 47 -17.88 -10.19 7.22
CA GLY A 47 -17.95 -8.91 6.51
C GLY A 47 -16.60 -8.21 6.35
N PHE A 48 -15.49 -8.86 6.72
CA PHE A 48 -14.16 -8.35 6.39
C PHE A 48 -14.01 -8.20 4.87
N LEU A 49 -13.49 -7.05 4.43
CA LEU A 49 -13.42 -6.72 3.00
C LEU A 49 -12.10 -7.20 2.41
N TRP A 50 -12.18 -8.20 1.57
CA TRP A 50 -11.05 -8.70 0.78
C TRP A 50 -11.04 -8.03 -0.58
N GLY A 51 -9.94 -7.36 -0.93
CA GLY A 51 -9.80 -6.62 -2.17
C GLY A 51 -8.41 -6.69 -2.77
N SER A 52 -8.27 -5.98 -3.86
CA SER A 52 -6.97 -5.68 -4.49
C SER A 52 -6.93 -4.22 -4.90
N ALA A 53 -5.73 -3.74 -5.21
CA ALA A 53 -5.49 -2.35 -5.60
C ALA A 53 -4.74 -2.24 -6.92
N THR A 54 -4.91 -1.10 -7.59
CA THR A 54 -4.12 -0.63 -8.74
C THR A 54 -4.04 0.89 -8.69
N ALA A 55 -3.18 1.47 -9.56
CA ALA A 55 -3.09 2.92 -9.76
C ALA A 55 -3.18 3.26 -11.24
N SER A 56 -3.79 4.40 -11.55
CA SER A 56 -4.12 4.84 -12.92
C SER A 56 -2.94 4.77 -13.87
N TYR A 57 -1.84 5.47 -13.57
CA TYR A 57 -0.69 5.50 -14.46
C TYR A 57 -0.04 4.12 -14.65
N GLN A 58 -0.09 3.27 -13.63
CA GLN A 58 0.55 1.95 -13.63
C GLN A 58 -0.19 0.91 -14.48
N VAL A 59 -1.51 1.06 -14.67
CA VAL A 59 -2.33 0.03 -15.37
C VAL A 59 -3.10 0.54 -16.58
N GLU A 60 -3.54 1.82 -16.59
CA GLU A 60 -4.52 2.27 -17.58
C GLU A 60 -4.00 2.28 -19.01
N GLY A 61 -2.79 2.81 -19.23
CA GLY A 61 -2.32 3.12 -20.57
C GLY A 61 -3.19 4.19 -21.25
N ALA A 62 -3.40 4.06 -22.56
CA ALA A 62 -4.28 4.94 -23.35
C ALA A 62 -3.99 6.43 -23.09
N VAL A 63 -2.70 6.80 -23.05
CA VAL A 63 -2.25 8.13 -22.63
C VAL A 63 -2.67 9.26 -23.56
N HIS A 64 -3.04 8.93 -24.81
CA HIS A 64 -3.54 9.88 -25.81
C HIS A 64 -5.04 9.77 -26.09
N GLU A 65 -5.77 8.92 -25.32
CA GLU A 65 -7.17 8.67 -25.56
C GLU A 65 -8.10 9.45 -24.61
N GLY A 66 -9.34 9.65 -25.06
CA GLY A 66 -10.37 10.28 -24.25
C GLY A 66 -10.08 11.70 -23.79
N GLY A 67 -9.21 12.44 -24.50
CA GLY A 67 -8.85 13.81 -24.15
C GLY A 67 -7.99 13.95 -22.89
N ARG A 68 -7.29 12.88 -22.48
CA ARG A 68 -6.35 12.91 -21.35
C ARG A 68 -5.22 13.89 -21.60
N GLY A 69 -4.89 14.74 -20.62
CA GLY A 69 -3.69 15.55 -20.61
C GLY A 69 -2.45 14.78 -20.13
N GLN A 70 -1.28 15.34 -20.34
CA GLN A 70 -0.02 14.78 -19.82
C GLN A 70 0.06 14.92 -18.31
N SER A 71 0.67 13.92 -17.67
CA SER A 71 1.12 13.96 -16.27
C SER A 71 2.64 14.05 -16.18
N ILE A 72 3.16 14.34 -15.00
CA ILE A 72 4.61 14.33 -14.75
C ILE A 72 5.26 12.98 -15.06
N TRP A 73 4.52 11.88 -14.97
CA TRP A 73 5.02 10.54 -15.28
C TRP A 73 5.15 10.31 -16.80
N ASP A 74 4.28 10.92 -17.63
CA ASP A 74 4.46 10.89 -19.09
C ASP A 74 5.78 11.57 -19.46
N THR A 75 6.02 12.77 -18.96
CA THR A 75 7.28 13.50 -19.20
C THR A 75 8.50 12.76 -18.67
N PHE A 76 8.42 12.24 -17.45
CA PHE A 76 9.54 11.56 -16.78
C PHE A 76 9.91 10.25 -17.48
N SER A 77 8.93 9.40 -17.80
CA SER A 77 9.20 8.10 -18.42
C SER A 77 9.75 8.21 -19.85
N HIS A 78 9.40 9.28 -20.58
CA HIS A 78 9.97 9.58 -21.89
C HIS A 78 11.34 10.28 -21.83
N THR A 79 11.80 10.65 -20.63
CA THR A 79 13.13 11.23 -20.46
C THR A 79 14.17 10.12 -20.39
N ARG A 80 15.14 10.13 -21.31
CA ARG A 80 16.17 9.10 -21.42
C ARG A 80 16.87 8.82 -20.08
N GLY A 81 16.93 7.54 -19.69
CA GLY A 81 17.65 7.07 -18.51
C GLY A 81 16.92 7.31 -17.18
N LYS A 82 15.64 7.67 -17.21
CA LYS A 82 14.81 7.89 -16.01
C LYS A 82 14.08 6.62 -15.55
N THR A 83 13.84 5.70 -16.46
CA THR A 83 13.16 4.41 -16.17
C THR A 83 14.01 3.25 -16.65
N ALA A 84 13.83 2.10 -16.02
CA ALA A 84 14.47 0.85 -16.46
C ALA A 84 14.08 0.55 -17.91
N ASN A 85 15.05 0.15 -18.74
CA ASN A 85 14.87 -0.16 -20.16
C ASN A 85 14.24 0.96 -21.03
N GLY A 86 14.01 2.15 -20.48
CA GLY A 86 13.24 3.21 -21.15
C GLY A 86 11.73 2.88 -21.21
N ASP A 87 11.26 2.06 -20.30
CA ASP A 87 9.85 1.68 -20.18
C ASP A 87 8.96 2.88 -19.88
N THR A 88 7.77 2.90 -20.47
CA THR A 88 6.75 3.95 -20.28
C THR A 88 5.41 3.36 -19.86
N GLY A 89 4.54 4.18 -19.26
CA GLY A 89 3.17 3.81 -18.95
C GLY A 89 2.17 3.95 -20.10
N ASP A 90 2.64 4.15 -21.33
CA ASP A 90 1.78 4.49 -22.48
C ASP A 90 0.71 3.45 -22.79
N VAL A 91 1.07 2.18 -22.63
CA VAL A 91 0.19 1.03 -22.79
C VAL A 91 -0.11 0.40 -21.44
N ALA A 92 0.91 0.29 -20.58
CA ALA A 92 0.82 -0.38 -19.28
C ALA A 92 0.12 -1.76 -19.40
N ASP A 93 -1.02 -1.92 -18.73
CA ASP A 93 -1.85 -3.13 -18.82
C ASP A 93 -3.04 -2.93 -19.76
N ASP A 94 -3.10 -1.83 -20.49
CA ASP A 94 -4.25 -1.50 -21.34
C ASP A 94 -5.59 -1.58 -20.59
N PHE A 95 -5.57 -1.28 -19.28
CA PHE A 95 -6.73 -1.39 -18.41
C PHE A 95 -7.87 -0.46 -18.86
N TYR A 96 -7.54 0.68 -19.45
CA TYR A 96 -8.53 1.59 -20.01
C TYR A 96 -9.49 0.90 -20.97
N ASN A 97 -8.99 -0.03 -21.79
CA ASN A 97 -9.80 -0.81 -22.75
C ASN A 97 -10.22 -2.17 -22.18
N ARG A 98 -9.44 -2.76 -21.26
CA ARG A 98 -9.62 -4.15 -20.79
C ARG A 98 -10.27 -4.27 -19.41
N TYR A 99 -10.65 -3.16 -18.75
CA TYR A 99 -11.28 -3.22 -17.43
C TYR A 99 -12.48 -4.20 -17.33
N PRO A 100 -13.32 -4.42 -18.37
CA PRO A 100 -14.41 -5.38 -18.23
C PRO A 100 -13.90 -6.82 -18.03
N GLN A 101 -12.81 -7.19 -18.71
CA GLN A 101 -12.18 -8.51 -18.57
C GLN A 101 -11.51 -8.66 -17.20
N ASP A 102 -10.81 -7.62 -16.76
CA ASP A 102 -10.11 -7.61 -15.47
C ASP A 102 -11.13 -7.63 -14.31
N ILE A 103 -12.27 -6.94 -14.43
CA ILE A 103 -13.37 -6.99 -13.45
C ILE A 103 -14.03 -8.38 -13.42
N ALA A 104 -14.20 -9.04 -14.57
CA ALA A 104 -14.70 -10.41 -14.62
C ALA A 104 -13.75 -11.37 -13.88
N MET A 105 -12.44 -11.20 -14.04
CA MET A 105 -11.42 -11.96 -13.32
C MET A 105 -11.47 -11.68 -11.81
N MET A 106 -11.61 -10.42 -11.39
CA MET A 106 -11.79 -10.05 -9.96
C MET A 106 -13.01 -10.76 -9.35
N LYS A 107 -14.13 -10.77 -10.07
CA LYS A 107 -15.35 -11.48 -9.64
C LYS A 107 -15.12 -12.97 -9.49
N GLU A 108 -14.42 -13.59 -10.44
CA GLU A 108 -14.07 -15.01 -10.40
C GLU A 108 -13.13 -15.35 -9.23
N MET A 109 -12.21 -14.45 -8.87
CA MET A 109 -11.38 -14.54 -7.68
C MET A 109 -12.17 -14.37 -6.37
N GLY A 110 -13.41 -13.86 -6.44
CA GLY A 110 -14.26 -13.62 -5.27
C GLY A 110 -14.01 -12.30 -4.55
N LEU A 111 -13.27 -11.37 -5.16
CA LEU A 111 -12.97 -10.05 -4.56
C LEU A 111 -14.28 -9.33 -4.21
N LYS A 112 -14.30 -8.66 -3.06
CA LYS A 112 -15.44 -7.89 -2.54
C LYS A 112 -15.26 -6.39 -2.75
N THR A 113 -14.03 -5.96 -2.95
CA THR A 113 -13.71 -4.55 -3.13
C THR A 113 -12.51 -4.40 -4.06
N PHE A 114 -12.46 -3.25 -4.74
CA PHE A 114 -11.34 -2.88 -5.60
C PHE A 114 -10.97 -1.43 -5.38
N ARG A 115 -9.69 -1.18 -5.08
CA ARG A 115 -9.14 0.16 -4.96
C ARG A 115 -8.45 0.54 -6.25
N PHE A 116 -8.88 1.66 -6.83
CA PHE A 116 -8.32 2.25 -8.04
C PHE A 116 -7.98 3.72 -7.79
N SER A 117 -7.13 4.30 -8.61
CA SER A 117 -6.97 5.75 -8.61
C SER A 117 -7.57 6.38 -9.87
N VAL A 118 -7.94 7.65 -9.74
CA VAL A 118 -8.41 8.47 -10.86
C VAL A 118 -7.24 9.30 -11.37
N ALA A 119 -6.90 9.19 -12.64
CA ALA A 119 -5.93 10.06 -13.27
C ALA A 119 -6.44 11.50 -13.31
N TRP A 120 -5.83 12.40 -12.53
CA TRP A 120 -6.24 13.79 -12.48
C TRP A 120 -6.24 14.42 -13.88
N SER A 121 -5.24 14.12 -14.69
CA SER A 121 -5.12 14.61 -16.08
C SER A 121 -6.18 14.05 -17.04
N ARG A 122 -6.94 12.98 -16.67
CA ARG A 122 -8.13 12.57 -17.45
C ARG A 122 -9.33 13.45 -17.13
N ILE A 123 -9.46 13.90 -15.89
CA ILE A 123 -10.60 14.72 -15.45
C ILE A 123 -10.35 16.20 -15.79
N PHE A 124 -9.15 16.70 -15.52
CA PHE A 124 -8.72 18.06 -15.87
C PHE A 124 -7.40 17.99 -16.64
N PRO A 125 -7.42 17.99 -17.97
CA PRO A 125 -6.22 17.75 -18.79
C PRO A 125 -5.03 18.65 -18.48
N SER A 126 -5.27 19.91 -18.09
CA SER A 126 -4.23 20.85 -17.64
C SER A 126 -4.14 20.98 -16.11
N GLY A 127 -4.86 20.13 -15.36
CA GLY A 127 -4.93 20.16 -13.91
C GLY A 127 -5.99 21.09 -13.33
N LYS A 128 -6.53 22.01 -14.10
CA LYS A 128 -7.59 22.98 -13.73
C LYS A 128 -8.39 23.40 -14.95
N GLY A 129 -9.41 24.23 -14.74
CA GLY A 129 -10.25 24.78 -15.83
C GLY A 129 -11.46 23.91 -16.13
N GLN A 130 -11.74 23.65 -17.42
CA GLN A 130 -12.91 22.87 -17.81
C GLN A 130 -12.65 21.37 -17.63
N PRO A 131 -13.57 20.64 -16.99
CA PRO A 131 -13.45 19.21 -16.84
C PRO A 131 -13.66 18.49 -18.17
N ASN A 132 -12.96 17.38 -18.36
CA ASN A 132 -13.07 16.52 -19.53
C ASN A 132 -14.13 15.45 -19.30
N GLN A 133 -15.25 15.55 -19.99
CA GLN A 133 -16.38 14.63 -19.84
C GLN A 133 -16.01 13.19 -20.26
N ALA A 134 -15.21 12.98 -21.31
CA ALA A 134 -14.81 11.66 -21.77
C ALA A 134 -13.99 10.90 -20.71
N GLY A 135 -13.13 11.60 -19.99
CA GLY A 135 -12.39 11.03 -18.85
C GLY A 135 -13.32 10.63 -17.71
N LEU A 136 -14.29 11.48 -17.35
CA LEU A 136 -15.28 11.16 -16.33
C LEU A 136 -16.15 9.97 -16.74
N ASP A 137 -16.55 9.88 -18.02
CA ASP A 137 -17.38 8.79 -18.55
C ASP A 137 -16.65 7.43 -18.48
N PHE A 138 -15.33 7.40 -18.65
CA PHE A 138 -14.54 6.19 -18.43
C PHE A 138 -14.69 5.67 -17.00
N TYR A 139 -14.47 6.53 -16.00
CA TYR A 139 -14.62 6.12 -14.59
C TYR A 139 -16.05 5.79 -14.23
N ASN A 140 -17.04 6.45 -14.78
CA ASN A 140 -18.45 6.08 -14.62
C ASN A 140 -18.71 4.64 -15.09
N ARG A 141 -18.29 4.30 -16.32
CA ARG A 141 -18.47 2.94 -16.87
C ARG A 141 -17.74 1.87 -16.03
N MET A 142 -16.51 2.18 -15.57
CA MET A 142 -15.73 1.27 -14.73
C MET A 142 -16.42 1.04 -13.38
N VAL A 143 -16.89 2.10 -12.73
CA VAL A 143 -17.61 2.02 -11.44
C VAL A 143 -18.89 1.21 -11.59
N ASP A 144 -19.66 1.44 -12.65
CA ASP A 144 -20.87 0.66 -12.94
C ASP A 144 -20.57 -0.83 -13.15
N ALA A 145 -19.49 -1.15 -13.87
CA ALA A 145 -19.06 -2.53 -14.10
C ALA A 145 -18.61 -3.22 -12.79
N LEU A 146 -17.89 -2.52 -11.89
CA LEU A 146 -17.52 -3.03 -10.57
C LEU A 146 -18.76 -3.37 -9.74
N LEU A 147 -19.72 -2.44 -9.66
CA LEU A 147 -20.96 -2.64 -8.92
C LEU A 147 -21.81 -3.78 -9.50
N ALA A 148 -21.92 -3.88 -10.82
CA ALA A 148 -22.60 -4.99 -11.50
C ALA A 148 -21.93 -6.35 -11.23
N ALA A 149 -20.62 -6.35 -10.97
CA ALA A 149 -19.88 -7.55 -10.54
C ALA A 149 -20.02 -7.84 -9.02
N GLY A 150 -20.66 -6.98 -8.25
CA GLY A 150 -20.77 -7.08 -6.78
C GLY A 150 -19.50 -6.67 -6.04
N ILE A 151 -18.66 -5.84 -6.68
CA ILE A 151 -17.38 -5.36 -6.14
C ILE A 151 -17.54 -3.90 -5.73
N GLN A 152 -17.24 -3.58 -4.46
CA GLN A 152 -17.32 -2.21 -3.95
C GLN A 152 -16.13 -1.38 -4.44
N PRO A 153 -16.35 -0.21 -5.07
CA PRO A 153 -15.28 0.66 -5.52
C PRO A 153 -14.74 1.53 -4.37
N TYR A 154 -13.41 1.58 -4.25
CA TYR A 154 -12.66 2.49 -3.37
C TYR A 154 -11.78 3.39 -4.24
N CYS A 155 -11.95 4.69 -4.14
CA CYS A 155 -11.33 5.66 -5.04
C CYS A 155 -10.19 6.42 -4.37
N THR A 156 -9.00 6.37 -4.96
CA THR A 156 -7.87 7.24 -4.65
C THR A 156 -7.84 8.39 -5.66
N LEU A 157 -7.79 9.64 -5.18
CA LEU A 157 -7.84 10.81 -6.05
C LEU A 157 -6.47 11.25 -6.58
N TYR A 158 -5.40 10.95 -5.88
CA TYR A 158 -4.04 11.22 -6.32
C TYR A 158 -3.11 10.05 -6.05
N HIS A 159 -2.56 9.48 -7.12
CA HIS A 159 -1.55 8.43 -7.04
C HIS A 159 -0.38 8.78 -7.95
N TRP A 160 0.28 9.92 -7.62
CA TRP A 160 1.55 10.43 -8.12
C TRP A 160 1.53 11.07 -9.51
N ASP A 161 0.42 11.05 -10.20
CA ASP A 161 0.24 11.48 -11.58
C ASP A 161 -0.24 12.95 -11.70
N LEU A 162 0.53 13.88 -11.10
CA LEU A 162 0.27 15.32 -11.20
C LEU A 162 0.19 15.75 -12.67
N PRO A 163 -0.86 16.49 -13.10
CA PRO A 163 -0.90 17.06 -14.42
C PRO A 163 0.33 17.92 -14.73
N GLN A 164 0.95 17.70 -15.90
CA GLN A 164 2.18 18.40 -16.28
C GLN A 164 2.02 19.93 -16.26
N GLY A 165 0.86 20.45 -16.68
CA GLY A 165 0.60 21.89 -16.64
C GLY A 165 0.61 22.52 -15.24
N LEU A 166 0.35 21.73 -14.18
CA LEU A 166 0.53 22.19 -12.81
C LEU A 166 2.00 22.14 -12.39
N GLU A 167 2.73 21.11 -12.82
CA GLU A 167 4.18 21.03 -12.55
C GLU A 167 4.93 22.17 -13.21
N ASP A 168 4.61 22.50 -14.46
CA ASP A 168 5.18 23.63 -15.19
C ASP A 168 4.90 24.99 -14.50
N ALA A 169 3.83 25.07 -13.71
CA ALA A 169 3.48 26.22 -12.88
C ALA A 169 4.09 26.16 -11.46
N GLY A 170 5.01 25.22 -11.19
CA GLY A 170 5.71 25.05 -9.91
C GLY A 170 5.26 23.85 -9.09
N GLY A 171 4.33 23.02 -9.59
CA GLY A 171 3.94 21.76 -8.98
C GLY A 171 3.54 21.87 -7.51
N TRP A 172 3.94 20.90 -6.71
CA TRP A 172 3.67 20.92 -5.27
C TRP A 172 4.47 21.97 -4.48
N GLN A 173 5.46 22.66 -5.11
CA GLN A 173 6.12 23.82 -4.51
C GLN A 173 5.24 25.08 -4.59
N ASN A 174 4.21 25.08 -5.43
CA ASN A 174 3.26 26.16 -5.54
C ASN A 174 2.02 25.88 -4.68
N ARG A 175 1.73 26.78 -3.73
CA ARG A 175 0.55 26.68 -2.84
C ARG A 175 -0.77 26.57 -3.61
N ASP A 176 -0.88 27.17 -4.80
CA ASP A 176 -2.10 27.13 -5.61
C ASP A 176 -2.42 25.73 -6.13
N THR A 177 -1.44 24.83 -6.21
CA THR A 177 -1.66 23.41 -6.53
C THR A 177 -2.54 22.74 -5.47
N ALA A 178 -2.40 23.15 -4.20
CA ALA A 178 -3.26 22.62 -3.12
C ALA A 178 -4.75 22.96 -3.36
N LYS A 179 -5.02 24.19 -3.81
CA LYS A 179 -6.39 24.59 -4.17
C LYS A 179 -6.90 23.85 -5.42
N ALA A 180 -6.07 23.77 -6.46
CA ALA A 180 -6.43 23.04 -7.69
C ALA A 180 -6.75 21.56 -7.40
N PHE A 181 -6.00 20.94 -6.50
CA PHE A 181 -6.27 19.57 -6.05
C PHE A 181 -7.60 19.46 -5.30
N ALA A 182 -7.90 20.38 -4.40
CA ALA A 182 -9.15 20.39 -3.68
C ALA A 182 -10.37 20.59 -4.62
N ASP A 183 -10.24 21.47 -5.61
CA ASP A 183 -11.28 21.70 -6.63
C ASP A 183 -11.52 20.41 -7.46
N TYR A 184 -10.46 19.74 -7.89
CA TYR A 184 -10.53 18.45 -8.57
C TYR A 184 -11.15 17.36 -7.69
N ALA A 185 -10.72 17.25 -6.43
CA ALA A 185 -11.23 16.26 -5.48
C ALA A 185 -12.71 16.43 -5.21
N GLY A 186 -13.16 17.65 -4.96
CA GLY A 186 -14.57 17.99 -4.78
C GLY A 186 -15.41 17.69 -6.03
N TYR A 187 -14.92 18.08 -7.21
CA TYR A 187 -15.60 17.77 -8.47
C TYR A 187 -15.76 16.27 -8.69
N THR A 188 -14.67 15.53 -8.58
CA THR A 188 -14.67 14.06 -8.84
C THR A 188 -15.54 13.31 -7.83
N ALA A 189 -15.42 13.64 -6.54
CA ALA A 189 -16.28 13.06 -5.51
C ALA A 189 -17.75 13.42 -5.72
N GLY A 190 -18.08 14.67 -6.08
CA GLY A 190 -19.44 15.10 -6.39
C GLY A 190 -20.07 14.32 -7.53
N LYS A 191 -19.26 13.86 -8.51
CA LYS A 191 -19.73 13.11 -9.69
C LYS A 191 -19.84 11.60 -9.46
N LEU A 192 -19.04 11.02 -8.57
CA LEU A 192 -18.95 9.57 -8.38
C LEU A 192 -19.59 9.08 -7.07
N SER A 193 -19.86 9.97 -6.09
CA SER A 193 -20.27 9.59 -4.73
C SER A 193 -21.70 9.07 -4.59
N ASP A 194 -22.50 9.10 -5.64
CA ASP A 194 -23.75 8.34 -5.71
C ASP A 194 -23.50 6.82 -5.59
N ARG A 195 -22.37 6.35 -6.12
CA ARG A 195 -21.96 4.94 -6.23
C ARG A 195 -20.68 4.61 -5.44
N VAL A 196 -19.67 5.46 -5.46
CA VAL A 196 -18.43 5.32 -4.69
C VAL A 196 -18.61 5.91 -3.31
N LYS A 197 -18.40 5.12 -2.25
CA LYS A 197 -18.63 5.57 -0.87
C LYS A 197 -17.36 5.82 -0.07
N HIS A 198 -16.18 5.46 -0.59
CA HIS A 198 -14.90 5.67 0.07
C HIS A 198 -13.93 6.38 -0.87
N PHE A 199 -13.48 7.56 -0.45
CA PHE A 199 -12.48 8.35 -1.17
C PHE A 199 -11.23 8.52 -0.31
N MET A 200 -10.07 8.20 -0.89
CA MET A 200 -8.76 8.53 -0.36
C MET A 200 -8.24 9.74 -1.12
N THR A 201 -7.85 10.77 -0.40
CA THR A 201 -7.37 12.01 -1.03
C THR A 201 -6.08 11.76 -1.80
N MET A 202 -5.07 11.21 -1.12
CA MET A 202 -3.74 10.97 -1.67
C MET A 202 -3.24 9.59 -1.31
N ASN A 203 -2.36 9.07 -2.16
CA ASN A 203 -1.56 7.88 -1.90
C ASN A 203 -0.13 8.26 -1.56
N GLU A 204 0.36 7.79 -0.39
CA GLU A 204 1.77 7.80 0.00
C GLU A 204 2.47 9.15 -0.19
N ILE A 205 2.07 10.14 0.58
CA ILE A 205 2.69 11.48 0.50
C ILE A 205 4.22 11.37 0.64
N ARG A 206 4.72 10.55 1.56
CA ARG A 206 6.15 10.32 1.76
C ARG A 206 6.85 9.90 0.47
N SER A 207 6.31 8.89 -0.22
CA SER A 207 6.98 8.30 -1.38
C SER A 207 7.13 9.28 -2.53
N PHE A 208 6.06 9.94 -2.94
CA PHE A 208 6.20 10.86 -4.08
C PHE A 208 7.00 12.12 -3.74
N VAL A 209 7.00 12.56 -2.48
CA VAL A 209 7.81 13.70 -2.04
C VAL A 209 9.28 13.31 -1.93
N GLU A 210 9.60 12.22 -1.24
CA GLU A 210 11.01 11.83 -1.05
C GLU A 210 11.64 11.37 -2.37
N LEU A 211 10.97 10.53 -3.16
CA LEU A 211 11.52 10.01 -4.40
C LEU A 211 11.48 11.02 -5.55
N GLY A 212 10.43 11.84 -5.63
CA GLY A 212 10.25 12.80 -6.72
C GLY A 212 10.94 14.14 -6.50
N TYR A 213 10.98 14.64 -5.27
CA TYR A 213 11.45 15.99 -4.96
C TYR A 213 12.70 16.08 -4.09
N LYS A 214 13.10 14.98 -3.40
CA LYS A 214 14.33 14.93 -2.61
C LYS A 214 15.42 14.14 -3.29
N VAL A 215 15.13 12.91 -3.71
CA VAL A 215 16.10 12.01 -4.36
C VAL A 215 16.14 12.24 -5.87
N GLY A 216 15.00 12.49 -6.49
CA GLY A 216 14.85 12.73 -7.93
C GLY A 216 14.88 11.46 -8.77
N THR A 217 14.60 10.30 -8.18
CA THR A 217 14.50 9.00 -8.87
C THR A 217 13.12 8.72 -9.45
N HIS A 218 12.11 9.48 -9.04
CA HIS A 218 10.74 9.44 -9.56
C HIS A 218 10.34 10.80 -10.13
N ALA A 219 9.23 10.83 -10.84
CA ALA A 219 8.68 12.08 -11.36
C ALA A 219 8.35 13.06 -10.20
N PRO A 220 8.60 14.35 -10.36
CA PRO A 220 9.15 15.03 -11.55
C PRO A 220 10.67 14.97 -11.67
N GLY A 221 11.40 14.38 -10.74
CA GLY A 221 12.86 14.20 -10.81
C GLY A 221 13.67 15.36 -10.25
N LEU A 222 13.10 16.12 -9.32
CA LEU A 222 13.74 17.28 -8.68
C LEU A 222 14.56 16.87 -7.46
N LYS A 223 15.47 17.76 -7.04
CA LYS A 223 16.30 17.61 -5.83
C LYS A 223 16.28 18.91 -5.06
N LEU A 224 15.30 19.06 -4.20
CA LEU A 224 15.14 20.25 -3.36
C LEU A 224 16.02 20.15 -2.11
N ASP A 225 16.39 21.31 -1.57
CA ASP A 225 16.99 21.42 -0.24
C ASP A 225 15.96 21.15 0.89
N GLN A 226 16.44 21.08 2.12
CA GLN A 226 15.60 20.77 3.28
C GLN A 226 14.47 21.77 3.46
N LYS A 227 14.73 23.05 3.25
CA LYS A 227 13.74 24.12 3.38
C LYS A 227 12.65 24.04 2.32
N GLY A 228 13.04 23.82 1.05
CA GLY A 228 12.11 23.62 -0.05
C GLY A 228 11.22 22.40 0.15
N LEU A 229 11.80 21.27 0.61
CA LEU A 229 11.07 20.08 0.93
C LEU A 229 10.09 20.25 2.10
N ALA A 230 10.49 20.93 3.16
CA ALA A 230 9.62 21.19 4.31
C ALA A 230 8.41 22.03 3.90
N GLN A 231 8.61 23.07 3.07
CA GLN A 231 7.52 23.91 2.59
C GLN A 231 6.61 23.16 1.58
N LEU A 232 7.18 22.37 0.68
CA LEU A 232 6.43 21.51 -0.24
C LEU A 232 5.54 20.52 0.53
N ASN A 233 6.10 19.83 1.52
CA ASN A 233 5.33 18.92 2.38
C ASN A 233 4.15 19.62 3.04
N HIS A 234 4.36 20.85 3.53
CA HIS A 234 3.27 21.63 4.11
C HIS A 234 2.14 21.88 3.10
N TYR A 235 2.46 22.23 1.87
CA TYR A 235 1.43 22.45 0.83
C TYR A 235 0.72 21.14 0.44
N VAL A 236 1.42 20.01 0.45
CA VAL A 236 0.80 18.71 0.17
C VAL A 236 -0.18 18.29 1.27
N VAL A 237 0.20 18.40 2.54
CA VAL A 237 -0.74 18.08 3.63
C VAL A 237 -1.88 19.10 3.74
N LEU A 238 -1.64 20.36 3.36
CA LEU A 238 -2.69 21.36 3.20
C LEU A 238 -3.67 20.97 2.10
N ALA A 239 -3.17 20.49 0.95
CA ALA A 239 -4.00 19.99 -0.14
C ALA A 239 -4.88 18.83 0.30
N HIS A 240 -4.35 17.90 1.11
CA HIS A 240 -5.15 16.84 1.73
C HIS A 240 -6.32 17.43 2.55
N GLY A 241 -6.03 18.32 3.49
CA GLY A 241 -7.06 18.90 4.36
C GLY A 241 -8.13 19.69 3.59
N MET A 242 -7.70 20.50 2.59
CA MET A 242 -8.62 21.21 1.70
C MET A 242 -9.52 20.24 0.90
N SER A 243 -8.95 19.11 0.46
CA SER A 243 -9.69 18.08 -0.27
C SER A 243 -10.71 17.36 0.61
N VAL A 244 -10.39 17.09 1.88
CA VAL A 244 -11.36 16.55 2.85
C VAL A 244 -12.58 17.46 2.93
N GLN A 245 -12.37 18.79 3.06
CA GLN A 245 -13.45 19.76 3.14
C GLN A 245 -14.23 19.84 1.82
N ALA A 246 -13.55 19.87 0.67
CA ALA A 246 -14.19 19.92 -0.65
C ALA A 246 -15.05 18.68 -0.95
N ILE A 247 -14.54 17.48 -0.60
CA ILE A 247 -15.29 16.23 -0.75
C ILE A 247 -16.54 16.26 0.13
N ARG A 248 -16.42 16.65 1.40
CA ARG A 248 -17.59 16.74 2.30
C ARG A 248 -18.66 17.71 1.81
N ALA A 249 -18.24 18.82 1.17
CA ALA A 249 -19.17 19.81 0.61
C ALA A 249 -19.88 19.31 -0.66
N ALA A 250 -19.24 18.49 -1.48
CA ALA A 250 -19.72 18.10 -2.80
C ALA A 250 -20.35 16.70 -2.86
N ALA A 251 -19.92 15.78 -1.98
CA ALA A 251 -20.30 14.38 -2.07
C ALA A 251 -21.70 14.09 -1.53
N LYS A 252 -22.30 13.00 -2.01
CA LYS A 252 -23.59 12.50 -1.55
C LYS A 252 -23.48 11.90 -0.13
N ALA A 253 -24.61 11.89 0.58
CA ALA A 253 -24.70 11.34 1.93
C ALA A 253 -24.12 9.90 2.04
N GLY A 254 -23.52 9.59 3.17
CA GLY A 254 -22.87 8.30 3.44
C GLY A 254 -21.48 8.13 2.79
N THR A 255 -20.97 9.17 2.13
CA THR A 255 -19.59 9.15 1.61
C THR A 255 -18.60 9.37 2.76
N LYS A 256 -17.54 8.55 2.77
CA LYS A 256 -16.42 8.61 3.71
C LYS A 256 -15.17 9.11 3.00
N VAL A 257 -14.39 9.92 3.69
CA VAL A 257 -13.12 10.44 3.21
C VAL A 257 -11.98 10.09 4.17
N GLY A 258 -10.85 9.66 3.60
CA GLY A 258 -9.63 9.33 4.32
C GLY A 258 -8.39 9.59 3.48
N ILE A 259 -7.30 8.97 3.87
CA ILE A 259 -6.01 8.99 3.18
C ILE A 259 -5.51 7.55 3.01
N ALA A 260 -4.62 7.30 2.07
CA ALA A 260 -3.82 6.07 2.00
C ALA A 260 -2.35 6.43 2.20
N ASP A 261 -1.80 6.14 3.38
CA ASP A 261 -0.46 6.60 3.75
C ASP A 261 0.51 5.44 4.00
N ASN A 262 1.74 5.59 3.54
CA ASN A 262 2.83 4.64 3.81
C ASN A 262 3.56 5.04 5.08
N VAL A 263 3.00 4.64 6.20
CA VAL A 263 3.58 4.93 7.51
C VAL A 263 4.94 4.25 7.69
N ALA A 264 5.87 4.92 8.38
CA ALA A 264 6.99 4.23 9.00
C ALA A 264 6.40 3.27 10.05
N ALA A 265 6.28 1.99 9.68
CA ALA A 265 5.64 0.96 10.50
C ALA A 265 6.53 0.60 11.71
N ALA A 266 6.59 1.50 12.69
CA ALA A 266 7.43 1.34 13.86
C ALA A 266 7.12 0.01 14.57
N THR A 267 8.14 -0.85 14.62
CA THR A 267 8.03 -2.22 15.11
C THR A 267 9.09 -2.42 16.19
N PRO A 268 8.73 -2.77 17.43
CA PRO A 268 9.73 -3.00 18.46
C PRO A 268 10.61 -4.20 18.09
N VAL A 269 11.93 -4.07 18.23
CA VAL A 269 12.89 -5.18 17.93
C VAL A 269 12.62 -6.41 18.79
N ILE A 270 12.09 -6.20 20.00
CA ILE A 270 11.62 -7.23 20.94
C ILE A 270 10.40 -6.64 21.65
N GLU A 271 9.37 -7.44 21.90
CA GLU A 271 8.10 -7.01 22.53
C GLU A 271 8.25 -6.81 24.07
N THR A 272 9.25 -6.00 24.51
CA THR A 272 9.37 -5.55 25.91
C THR A 272 8.65 -4.22 26.10
N ALA A 273 8.23 -3.93 27.32
CA ALA A 273 7.50 -2.67 27.61
C ALA A 273 8.28 -1.42 27.19
N GLU A 274 9.61 -1.40 27.35
CA GLU A 274 10.46 -0.28 26.97
C GLU A 274 10.56 -0.09 25.44
N HIS A 275 10.71 -1.18 24.68
CA HIS A 275 10.79 -1.13 23.22
C HIS A 275 9.43 -0.85 22.58
N VAL A 276 8.34 -1.32 23.19
CA VAL A 276 6.97 -0.96 22.78
C VAL A 276 6.73 0.54 23.02
N ALA A 277 7.15 1.11 24.16
CA ALA A 277 7.05 2.53 24.42
C ALA A 277 7.91 3.37 23.43
N ALA A 278 9.09 2.87 23.06
CA ALA A 278 9.92 3.46 22.02
C ALA A 278 9.24 3.44 20.64
N ALA A 279 8.60 2.33 20.29
CA ALA A 279 7.85 2.22 19.03
C ALA A 279 6.64 3.18 18.96
N HIS A 280 5.94 3.43 20.09
CA HIS A 280 4.90 4.47 20.17
C HIS A 280 5.45 5.87 19.83
N LYS A 281 6.59 6.25 20.42
CA LYS A 281 7.24 7.53 20.12
C LYS A 281 7.68 7.60 18.66
N ALA A 282 8.34 6.55 18.18
CA ALA A 282 8.81 6.47 16.81
C ALA A 282 7.66 6.56 15.80
N MET A 283 6.55 5.85 16.02
CA MET A 283 5.38 5.90 15.14
C MET A 283 4.87 7.33 14.97
N ARG A 284 4.86 8.13 16.04
CA ARG A 284 4.43 9.52 15.98
C ARG A 284 5.48 10.42 15.33
N GLU A 285 6.76 10.27 15.66
CA GLU A 285 7.82 11.19 15.22
C GLU A 285 8.37 10.90 13.82
N GLU A 286 8.48 9.62 13.42
CA GLU A 286 8.90 9.26 12.06
C GLU A 286 7.81 9.57 11.01
N ASN A 287 6.55 9.75 11.43
CA ASN A 287 5.44 10.16 10.58
C ASN A 287 5.02 11.64 10.81
N ALA A 288 5.86 12.46 11.48
CA ALA A 288 5.52 13.80 11.94
C ALA A 288 5.08 14.77 10.83
N MET A 289 5.65 14.64 9.63
CA MET A 289 5.36 15.50 8.49
C MET A 289 4.25 14.95 7.56
N PHE A 290 3.69 13.77 7.88
CA PHE A 290 2.67 13.07 7.09
C PHE A 290 1.46 12.73 7.96
N LEU A 291 1.26 11.48 8.33
CA LEU A 291 0.08 11.04 9.06
C LEU A 291 -0.10 11.78 10.40
N THR A 292 0.99 12.05 11.14
CA THR A 292 0.89 12.72 12.45
C THR A 292 0.29 14.12 12.33
N VAL A 293 0.82 14.95 11.43
CA VAL A 293 0.33 16.34 11.27
C VAL A 293 -1.12 16.36 10.78
N VAL A 294 -1.51 15.40 9.93
CA VAL A 294 -2.88 15.25 9.43
C VAL A 294 -3.85 14.82 10.54
N GLN A 295 -3.41 13.92 11.44
CA GLN A 295 -4.22 13.47 12.57
C GLN A 295 -4.32 14.49 13.71
N GLU A 296 -3.24 15.23 13.97
CA GLU A 296 -3.16 16.13 15.13
C GLU A 296 -3.46 17.60 14.80
N GLY A 297 -3.47 17.98 13.51
CA GLY A 297 -3.62 19.37 13.07
C GLY A 297 -2.47 20.26 13.56
N ARG A 298 -1.30 19.66 13.87
CA ARG A 298 -0.09 20.37 14.32
C ARG A 298 1.16 19.54 14.03
N TYR A 299 2.25 20.22 13.80
CA TYR A 299 3.58 19.59 13.78
C TYR A 299 4.05 19.25 15.19
N THR A 300 4.85 18.18 15.33
CA THR A 300 5.49 17.86 16.61
C THR A 300 6.62 18.85 16.91
N ASP A 301 6.85 19.13 18.21
CA ASP A 301 7.93 20.04 18.61
C ASP A 301 9.30 19.49 18.19
N LEU A 302 9.48 18.18 18.26
CA LEU A 302 10.73 17.53 17.85
C LEU A 302 10.98 17.71 16.35
N TYR A 303 9.94 17.60 15.51
CA TYR A 303 10.04 17.84 14.07
C TYR A 303 10.46 19.28 13.77
N LEU A 304 9.78 20.27 14.36
CA LEU A 304 10.10 21.68 14.16
C LEU A 304 11.49 22.03 14.68
N LYS A 305 11.88 21.51 15.86
CA LYS A 305 13.21 21.68 16.43
C LYS A 305 14.29 21.13 15.51
N ARG A 306 14.08 19.96 14.93
CA ARG A 306 15.03 19.33 13.98
C ARG A 306 15.22 20.14 12.71
N LEU A 307 14.18 20.76 12.21
CA LEU A 307 14.25 21.62 11.01
C LEU A 307 14.85 22.99 11.32
N GLY A 308 14.64 23.50 12.52
CA GLY A 308 15.14 24.82 12.91
C GLY A 308 14.72 25.93 11.93
N PRO A 309 15.67 26.65 11.30
CA PRO A 309 15.33 27.73 10.36
C PRO A 309 14.71 27.25 9.04
N ASP A 310 14.79 25.95 8.73
CA ASP A 310 14.22 25.33 7.55
C ASP A 310 12.77 24.87 7.77
N ALA A 311 12.20 25.10 8.96
CA ALA A 311 10.82 24.76 9.25
C ALA A 311 9.84 25.44 8.26
N PRO A 312 8.76 24.77 7.87
CA PRO A 312 7.81 25.34 6.93
C PRO A 312 7.12 26.58 7.53
N LYS A 313 6.81 27.53 6.69
CA LYS A 313 5.96 28.66 7.07
C LYS A 313 4.50 28.24 6.94
N PHE A 314 3.72 28.45 7.99
CA PHE A 314 2.31 28.10 8.03
C PHE A 314 1.52 29.04 8.95
N THR A 315 0.21 29.06 8.75
CA THR A 315 -0.74 29.80 9.59
C THR A 315 -1.55 28.84 10.48
N ALA A 316 -2.11 29.37 11.57
CA ALA A 316 -3.00 28.60 12.43
C ALA A 316 -4.24 28.09 11.67
N GLU A 317 -4.72 28.84 10.69
CA GLU A 317 -5.85 28.41 9.85
C GLU A 317 -5.49 27.24 8.95
N GLU A 318 -4.31 27.26 8.32
CA GLU A 318 -3.82 26.13 7.53
C GLU A 318 -3.71 24.86 8.38
N MET A 319 -3.23 24.97 9.63
CA MET A 319 -3.15 23.82 10.53
C MET A 319 -4.54 23.25 10.88
N LYS A 320 -5.57 24.09 11.05
CA LYS A 320 -6.95 23.63 11.21
C LYS A 320 -7.47 22.91 9.97
N ILE A 321 -7.15 23.41 8.79
CA ILE A 321 -7.52 22.76 7.52
C ILE A 321 -6.83 21.40 7.40
N ILE A 322 -5.52 21.32 7.66
CA ILE A 322 -4.74 20.07 7.64
C ILE A 322 -5.37 19.02 8.58
N GLY A 323 -5.73 19.42 9.80
CA GLY A 323 -6.38 18.57 10.79
C GLY A 323 -7.87 18.33 10.55
N SER A 324 -8.41 18.55 9.34
CA SER A 324 -9.81 18.24 9.03
C SER A 324 -10.12 16.77 9.29
N PRO A 325 -11.18 16.43 10.09
CA PRO A 325 -11.43 15.06 10.50
C PRO A 325 -11.66 14.11 9.33
N MET A 326 -10.96 12.96 9.35
CA MET A 326 -11.17 11.85 8.44
C MET A 326 -12.13 10.81 9.01
N ASP A 327 -12.80 10.04 8.14
CA ASP A 327 -13.68 8.95 8.54
C ASP A 327 -12.92 7.64 8.73
N PHE A 328 -11.82 7.46 8.00
CA PHE A 328 -10.96 6.28 8.08
C PHE A 328 -9.51 6.62 7.73
N VAL A 329 -8.61 5.71 8.08
CA VAL A 329 -7.20 5.74 7.67
C VAL A 329 -6.88 4.49 6.85
N GLY A 330 -6.36 4.70 5.65
CA GLY A 330 -5.73 3.66 4.83
C GLY A 330 -4.24 3.59 5.13
N LEU A 331 -3.72 2.38 5.26
CA LEU A 331 -2.32 2.10 5.57
C LEU A 331 -1.70 1.24 4.48
N ASN A 332 -0.67 1.75 3.83
CA ASN A 332 0.20 0.99 2.94
C ASN A 332 1.37 0.48 3.77
N ILE A 333 1.47 -0.82 3.94
CA ILE A 333 2.47 -1.44 4.82
C ILE A 333 3.13 -2.60 4.10
N TYR A 334 4.42 -2.50 3.84
CA TYR A 334 5.19 -3.54 3.16
C TYR A 334 6.27 -4.16 4.03
N GLN A 335 6.87 -3.36 4.93
CA GLN A 335 8.01 -3.75 5.74
C GLN A 335 7.99 -3.03 7.10
N PRO A 336 8.68 -3.56 8.12
CA PRO A 336 8.83 -2.91 9.40
C PRO A 336 9.86 -1.78 9.36
N THR A 337 9.68 -0.83 10.26
CA THR A 337 10.73 0.07 10.73
C THR A 337 11.09 -0.37 12.15
N TYR A 338 12.14 -1.19 12.28
CA TYR A 338 12.53 -1.71 13.60
C TYR A 338 13.05 -0.61 14.51
N VAL A 339 12.56 -0.65 15.76
CA VAL A 339 12.85 0.38 16.76
C VAL A 339 13.25 -0.26 18.08
N ARG A 340 14.30 0.28 18.72
CA ARG A 340 14.66 -0.03 20.09
C ARG A 340 14.57 1.20 20.98
N ALA A 341 14.43 1.00 22.29
CA ALA A 341 14.56 2.06 23.27
C ALA A 341 15.99 2.61 23.26
N ASP A 342 16.11 3.91 23.46
CA ASP A 342 17.38 4.63 23.49
C ASP A 342 17.32 5.78 24.50
N ALA A 343 18.47 6.12 25.09
CA ALA A 343 18.58 7.18 26.12
C ALA A 343 18.63 8.61 25.54
N SER A 344 18.61 8.76 24.19
CA SER A 344 18.58 10.07 23.53
C SER A 344 17.30 10.84 23.84
N GLU A 345 17.28 12.12 23.47
CA GLU A 345 16.09 12.98 23.58
C GLU A 345 14.86 12.38 22.82
N LYS A 346 15.09 11.66 21.73
CA LYS A 346 14.03 10.94 21.01
C LYS A 346 13.40 9.83 21.83
N GLY A 347 14.21 9.17 22.69
CA GLY A 347 13.82 7.99 23.46
C GLY A 347 13.68 6.72 22.61
N TYR A 348 14.17 6.73 21.38
CA TYR A 348 14.21 5.59 20.49
C TYR A 348 15.32 5.71 19.43
N GLU A 349 15.71 4.57 18.90
CA GLU A 349 16.60 4.47 17.75
C GLU A 349 15.96 3.55 16.70
N VAL A 350 16.04 3.96 15.42
CA VAL A 350 15.67 3.10 14.29
C VAL A 350 16.83 2.15 13.98
N VAL A 351 16.57 0.86 14.05
CA VAL A 351 17.55 -0.18 13.78
C VAL A 351 17.50 -0.54 12.30
N ARG A 352 18.62 -0.35 11.62
CA ARG A 352 18.73 -0.72 10.20
C ARG A 352 18.87 -2.24 10.06
N ALA A 353 18.13 -2.81 9.12
CA ALA A 353 18.33 -4.20 8.75
C ALA A 353 19.74 -4.41 8.16
N PRO A 354 20.47 -5.46 8.57
CA PRO A 354 21.76 -5.81 7.95
C PRO A 354 21.55 -6.31 6.52
N GLU A 355 22.59 -6.29 5.68
CA GLU A 355 22.53 -6.76 4.28
C GLU A 355 22.05 -8.21 4.13
N SER A 356 22.32 -9.04 5.15
CA SER A 356 21.87 -10.44 5.18
C SER A 356 20.40 -10.61 5.55
N TYR A 357 19.70 -9.52 5.87
CA TYR A 357 18.28 -9.62 6.25
C TYR A 357 17.43 -10.05 5.07
N PRO A 358 16.46 -10.97 5.25
CA PRO A 358 15.64 -11.44 4.15
C PRO A 358 14.83 -10.32 3.50
N HIS A 359 14.83 -10.28 2.19
CA HIS A 359 14.05 -9.33 1.40
C HIS A 359 13.39 -10.04 0.21
N MET A 360 12.39 -9.42 -0.40
CA MET A 360 11.76 -9.88 -1.64
C MET A 360 12.62 -9.46 -2.85
N TYR A 361 12.11 -9.64 -4.06
CA TYR A 361 12.87 -9.32 -5.27
C TYR A 361 13.27 -7.83 -5.35
N SER A 362 12.40 -6.92 -4.91
CA SER A 362 12.78 -5.52 -4.65
C SER A 362 13.62 -5.45 -3.38
N SER A 363 14.87 -5.01 -3.49
CA SER A 363 15.83 -5.01 -2.38
C SER A 363 15.42 -4.13 -1.19
N TRP A 364 14.58 -3.12 -1.43
CA TRP A 364 14.06 -2.27 -0.37
C TRP A 364 12.98 -2.97 0.49
N LEU A 365 12.35 -4.03 -0.04
CA LEU A 365 11.24 -4.73 0.63
C LEU A 365 11.79 -5.82 1.54
N THR A 366 12.18 -5.45 2.76
CA THR A 366 12.59 -6.39 3.81
C THR A 366 11.38 -7.15 4.35
N ILE A 367 11.55 -8.46 4.62
CA ILE A 367 10.47 -9.32 5.11
C ILE A 367 10.31 -9.13 6.61
N GLY A 368 9.15 -8.65 7.06
CA GLY A 368 8.83 -8.47 8.48
C GLY A 368 7.32 -8.42 8.67
N PRO A 369 6.65 -9.58 8.73
CA PRO A 369 5.19 -9.66 8.76
C PRO A 369 4.56 -8.97 9.96
N GLU A 370 5.27 -8.83 11.08
CA GLU A 370 4.82 -8.12 12.29
C GLU A 370 4.50 -6.64 12.04
N ALA A 371 4.95 -6.06 10.93
CA ALA A 371 4.55 -4.72 10.52
C ALA A 371 3.02 -4.59 10.36
N LEU A 372 2.33 -5.65 9.87
CA LEU A 372 0.87 -5.68 9.76
C LEU A 372 0.15 -5.88 11.12
N TYR A 373 0.87 -6.17 12.17
CA TYR A 373 0.35 -6.13 13.54
C TYR A 373 0.62 -4.77 14.18
N TRP A 374 1.90 -4.34 14.20
CA TRP A 374 2.32 -3.18 14.97
C TRP A 374 1.83 -1.85 14.39
N ALA A 375 1.87 -1.66 13.08
CA ALA A 375 1.45 -0.37 12.50
C ALA A 375 -0.03 -0.06 12.75
N PRO A 376 -1.00 -0.95 12.45
CA PRO A 376 -2.41 -0.69 12.76
C PRO A 376 -2.66 -0.54 14.26
N LYS A 377 -1.96 -1.32 15.10
CA LYS A 377 -2.06 -1.22 16.55
C LYS A 377 -1.64 0.16 17.05
N LEU A 378 -0.46 0.63 16.64
CA LEU A 378 0.05 1.92 17.07
C LEU A 378 -0.80 3.09 16.54
N VAL A 379 -1.30 3.01 15.31
CA VAL A 379 -2.25 4.00 14.75
C VAL A 379 -3.52 4.07 15.58
N ALA A 380 -4.10 2.93 15.95
CA ALA A 380 -5.28 2.87 16.80
C ALA A 380 -5.00 3.42 18.21
N ASP A 381 -3.86 3.04 18.79
CA ASP A 381 -3.48 3.43 20.15
C ASP A 381 -3.17 4.92 20.29
N ILE A 382 -2.46 5.51 19.32
CA ILE A 382 -2.01 6.92 19.38
C ILE A 382 -3.17 7.87 19.03
N TRP A 383 -3.81 7.67 17.89
CA TRP A 383 -4.80 8.62 17.34
C TRP A 383 -6.26 8.19 17.53
N LYS A 384 -6.52 7.07 18.20
CA LYS A 384 -7.88 6.56 18.47
C LYS A 384 -8.73 6.38 17.22
N VAL A 385 -8.06 6.00 16.11
CA VAL A 385 -8.73 5.73 14.83
C VAL A 385 -9.76 4.61 14.99
N LYS A 386 -10.98 4.81 14.47
CA LYS A 386 -12.12 3.88 14.63
C LYS A 386 -12.34 2.96 13.43
N GLU A 387 -11.77 3.31 12.28
CA GLU A 387 -11.90 2.54 11.05
C GLU A 387 -10.60 2.65 10.25
N MET A 388 -10.03 1.50 9.94
CA MET A 388 -8.80 1.40 9.15
C MET A 388 -8.94 0.34 8.06
N TYR A 389 -8.14 0.52 7.02
CA TYR A 389 -7.95 -0.45 5.94
C TYR A 389 -6.46 -0.62 5.70
N ILE A 390 -6.02 -1.85 5.43
CA ILE A 390 -4.73 -2.04 4.76
C ILE A 390 -4.97 -1.78 3.28
N THR A 391 -4.57 -0.59 2.83
CA THR A 391 -4.85 -0.11 1.47
C THR A 391 -3.84 -0.61 0.46
N GLU A 392 -2.66 -1.05 0.93
CA GLU A 392 -1.69 -1.81 0.15
C GLU A 392 -0.84 -2.69 1.06
N ASN A 393 -0.64 -3.93 0.63
CA ASN A 393 0.37 -4.85 1.10
C ASN A 393 0.58 -5.92 0.02
N GLY A 394 1.83 -6.28 -0.26
CA GLY A 394 2.17 -7.25 -1.30
C GLY A 394 3.68 -7.36 -1.49
N ALA A 395 4.09 -8.12 -2.46
CA ALA A 395 5.50 -8.40 -2.67
C ALA A 395 5.87 -8.52 -4.15
N SER A 396 7.01 -7.96 -4.52
CA SER A 396 7.62 -8.22 -5.83
C SER A 396 8.30 -9.59 -5.85
N SER A 397 8.19 -10.28 -6.96
CA SER A 397 8.85 -11.56 -7.22
C SER A 397 9.45 -11.58 -8.63
N GLU A 398 10.39 -12.50 -8.88
CA GLU A 398 11.00 -12.65 -10.20
C GLU A 398 10.07 -13.31 -11.23
N ASP A 399 8.90 -13.67 -10.88
CA ASP A 399 7.85 -14.37 -11.64
C ASP A 399 8.23 -14.83 -13.06
N ARG A 400 8.30 -16.13 -13.26
CA ARG A 400 8.58 -16.73 -14.57
C ARG A 400 7.46 -17.66 -14.98
N LEU A 401 7.07 -17.56 -16.25
CA LEU A 401 6.13 -18.50 -16.84
C LEU A 401 6.81 -19.87 -17.00
N ALA A 402 6.29 -20.90 -16.36
CA ALA A 402 6.76 -22.28 -16.49
C ALA A 402 6.33 -22.89 -17.84
N ALA A 403 6.91 -24.04 -18.20
CA ALA A 403 6.63 -24.72 -19.47
C ALA A 403 5.15 -25.14 -19.63
N ASP A 404 4.45 -25.34 -18.53
CA ASP A 404 3.02 -25.66 -18.50
C ASP A 404 2.10 -24.41 -18.54
N GLY A 405 2.69 -23.21 -18.66
CA GLY A 405 1.95 -21.96 -18.75
C GLY A 405 1.50 -21.37 -17.41
N HIS A 406 1.97 -21.88 -16.27
CA HIS A 406 1.68 -21.36 -14.94
C HIS A 406 2.84 -20.54 -14.37
N VAL A 407 2.55 -19.72 -13.35
CA VAL A 407 3.55 -19.01 -12.55
C VAL A 407 3.45 -19.47 -11.10
N TYR A 408 4.52 -20.07 -10.60
CA TYR A 408 4.62 -20.68 -9.28
C TYR A 408 5.33 -19.75 -8.29
N ASP A 409 4.72 -18.64 -7.93
CA ASP A 409 5.25 -17.60 -7.03
C ASP A 409 5.09 -17.99 -5.55
N THR A 410 5.76 -19.08 -5.16
CA THR A 410 5.69 -19.64 -3.80
C THR A 410 6.21 -18.69 -2.73
N ASP A 411 7.13 -17.82 -3.06
CA ASP A 411 7.66 -16.75 -2.22
C ASP A 411 6.57 -15.72 -1.88
N ARG A 412 5.73 -15.33 -2.85
CA ARG A 412 4.60 -14.43 -2.61
C ARG A 412 3.51 -15.12 -1.79
N VAL A 413 3.27 -16.42 -2.00
CA VAL A 413 2.37 -17.20 -1.14
C VAL A 413 2.86 -17.21 0.32
N MET A 414 4.17 -17.45 0.53
CA MET A 414 4.80 -17.41 1.86
C MET A 414 4.64 -16.01 2.48
N TYR A 415 4.94 -14.96 1.73
CA TYR A 415 4.78 -13.58 2.17
C TYR A 415 3.35 -13.32 2.65
N LEU A 416 2.36 -13.54 1.78
CA LEU A 416 0.94 -13.29 2.07
C LEU A 416 0.46 -14.08 3.31
N ARG A 417 0.80 -15.36 3.41
CA ARG A 417 0.44 -16.19 4.57
C ARG A 417 0.93 -15.57 5.88
N ASN A 418 2.20 -15.20 5.92
CA ASN A 418 2.81 -14.67 7.14
C ASN A 418 2.24 -13.29 7.51
N TYR A 419 2.10 -12.39 6.54
CA TYR A 419 1.58 -11.04 6.77
C TYR A 419 0.10 -11.06 7.19
N LEU A 420 -0.73 -11.84 6.53
CA LEU A 420 -2.15 -11.97 6.89
C LEU A 420 -2.34 -12.63 8.27
N THR A 421 -1.43 -13.50 8.70
CA THR A 421 -1.42 -14.05 10.05
C THR A 421 -1.22 -12.96 11.10
N GLN A 422 -0.31 -12.02 10.87
CA GLN A 422 -0.09 -10.90 11.79
C GLN A 422 -1.25 -9.88 11.75
N LEU A 423 -1.83 -9.65 10.59
CA LEU A 423 -3.04 -8.84 10.49
C LEU A 423 -4.20 -9.46 11.28
N HIS A 424 -4.37 -10.76 11.19
CA HIS A 424 -5.36 -11.48 11.98
C HIS A 424 -5.10 -11.33 13.49
N ARG A 425 -3.83 -11.39 13.95
CA ARG A 425 -3.45 -11.11 15.34
C ARG A 425 -3.96 -9.74 15.78
N ALA A 426 -3.70 -8.68 14.98
CA ALA A 426 -4.16 -7.32 15.26
C ALA A 426 -5.68 -7.25 15.41
N ILE A 427 -6.41 -7.84 14.47
CA ILE A 427 -7.89 -7.82 14.47
C ILE A 427 -8.46 -8.59 15.67
N ARG A 428 -7.87 -9.73 16.05
CA ARG A 428 -8.28 -10.48 17.23
C ARG A 428 -8.10 -9.69 18.54
N GLU A 429 -7.13 -8.79 18.60
CA GLU A 429 -6.92 -7.88 19.71
C GLU A 429 -7.83 -6.65 19.67
N GLY A 430 -8.78 -6.59 18.73
CA GLY A 430 -9.78 -5.53 18.62
C GLY A 430 -9.33 -4.32 17.83
N ILE A 431 -8.19 -4.37 17.11
CA ILE A 431 -7.75 -3.29 16.24
C ILE A 431 -8.75 -3.15 15.07
N PRO A 432 -9.27 -1.94 14.80
CA PRO A 432 -10.42 -1.73 13.92
C PRO A 432 -10.08 -1.74 12.43
N VAL A 433 -9.35 -2.75 11.96
CA VAL A 433 -9.10 -2.96 10.54
C VAL A 433 -10.30 -3.66 9.90
N ARG A 434 -10.88 -3.06 8.85
CA ARG A 434 -12.12 -3.49 8.19
C ARG A 434 -11.90 -4.21 6.86
N GLY A 435 -10.73 -4.08 6.27
CA GLY A 435 -10.43 -4.70 4.99
C GLY A 435 -8.96 -4.67 4.64
N TYR A 436 -8.62 -5.46 3.63
CA TYR A 436 -7.28 -5.63 3.11
C TYR A 436 -7.31 -5.57 1.58
N PHE A 437 -6.49 -4.70 1.00
CA PHE A 437 -6.30 -4.54 -0.43
C PHE A 437 -4.90 -5.01 -0.81
N LEU A 438 -4.85 -6.11 -1.53
CA LEU A 438 -3.58 -6.67 -2.00
C LEU A 438 -2.98 -5.77 -3.09
N TRP A 439 -1.71 -5.42 -2.95
CA TRP A 439 -0.93 -4.80 -4.00
C TRP A 439 -0.08 -5.87 -4.71
N SER A 440 -0.40 -6.20 -5.97
CA SER A 440 -1.46 -5.63 -6.78
C SER A 440 -2.23 -6.74 -7.52
N LEU A 441 -3.34 -6.37 -8.14
CA LEU A 441 -4.13 -7.28 -8.96
C LEU A 441 -3.32 -7.84 -10.14
N LEU A 442 -2.67 -6.93 -10.88
CA LEU A 442 -1.93 -7.19 -12.11
C LEU A 442 -0.44 -6.86 -11.89
N ASP A 443 0.46 -7.59 -12.55
CA ASP A 443 1.78 -7.03 -12.83
C ASP A 443 1.57 -5.75 -13.62
N ASN A 444 2.29 -4.70 -13.31
CA ASN A 444 2.04 -3.39 -13.89
C ASN A 444 3.32 -2.58 -14.10
N TYR A 445 3.17 -1.33 -14.50
CA TYR A 445 4.29 -0.39 -14.63
C TYR A 445 4.75 0.06 -13.23
N GLU A 446 5.88 -0.48 -12.75
CA GLU A 446 6.43 -0.19 -11.42
C GLU A 446 7.35 1.04 -11.45
N TRP A 447 6.78 2.17 -11.83
CA TRP A 447 7.41 3.48 -11.78
C TRP A 447 8.78 3.52 -12.49
N ALA A 448 9.86 3.96 -11.78
CA ALA A 448 11.22 4.00 -12.35
C ALA A 448 11.80 2.60 -12.63
N ASP A 449 11.30 1.55 -12.01
CA ASP A 449 11.68 0.16 -12.29
C ASP A 449 11.00 -0.41 -13.56
N GLY A 450 10.11 0.37 -14.20
CA GLY A 450 9.41 -0.06 -15.42
C GLY A 450 8.64 -1.35 -15.21
N TYR A 451 8.88 -2.36 -16.05
CA TYR A 451 8.21 -3.64 -15.95
C TYR A 451 9.06 -4.76 -15.32
N GLU A 452 10.21 -4.42 -14.72
CA GLU A 452 11.09 -5.41 -14.11
C GLU A 452 10.56 -5.98 -12.79
N LYS A 453 9.87 -5.17 -11.99
CA LYS A 453 9.35 -5.57 -10.68
C LYS A 453 7.88 -5.93 -10.75
N ARG A 454 7.58 -7.21 -10.51
CA ARG A 454 6.24 -7.78 -10.64
C ARG A 454 5.58 -7.95 -9.28
N PHE A 455 4.58 -7.12 -8.97
CA PHE A 455 3.81 -7.17 -7.73
C PHE A 455 2.46 -7.89 -7.87
N GLY A 456 1.99 -8.09 -9.09
CA GLY A 456 0.69 -8.68 -9.36
C GLY A 456 0.55 -10.11 -8.85
N ILE A 457 -0.67 -10.47 -8.44
CA ILE A 457 -1.07 -11.89 -8.32
C ILE A 457 -1.53 -12.47 -9.66
N THR A 458 -1.64 -11.62 -10.67
CA THR A 458 -1.88 -12.00 -12.06
C THR A 458 -0.68 -11.57 -12.90
N TYR A 459 -0.08 -12.54 -13.57
CA TYR A 459 0.99 -12.30 -14.53
C TYR A 459 0.42 -11.64 -15.77
N VAL A 460 1.04 -10.55 -16.22
CA VAL A 460 0.73 -9.86 -17.47
C VAL A 460 1.88 -10.06 -18.45
N ASP A 461 1.59 -10.63 -19.61
CA ASP A 461 2.50 -10.58 -20.75
C ASP A 461 2.30 -9.21 -21.43
N PHE A 462 3.20 -8.30 -21.17
CA PHE A 462 3.08 -6.90 -21.65
C PHE A 462 3.11 -6.75 -23.19
N LYS A 463 3.54 -7.79 -23.92
CA LYS A 463 3.49 -7.78 -25.40
C LYS A 463 2.12 -8.19 -25.95
N THR A 464 1.52 -9.20 -25.37
CA THR A 464 0.23 -9.76 -25.82
C THR A 464 -0.95 -9.31 -24.98
N GLN A 465 -0.67 -8.71 -23.84
CA GLN A 465 -1.66 -8.33 -22.84
C GLN A 465 -2.45 -9.49 -22.25
N LYS A 466 -1.89 -10.73 -22.35
CA LYS A 466 -2.51 -11.91 -21.74
C LYS A 466 -2.36 -11.88 -20.22
N ARG A 467 -3.47 -12.13 -19.51
CA ARG A 467 -3.51 -12.31 -18.07
C ARG A 467 -3.42 -13.78 -17.71
N THR A 468 -2.55 -14.14 -16.78
CA THR A 468 -2.41 -15.49 -16.23
C THR A 468 -2.38 -15.42 -14.72
N PRO A 469 -3.44 -15.87 -14.01
CA PRO A 469 -3.43 -15.93 -12.55
C PRO A 469 -2.24 -16.77 -12.05
N LYS A 470 -1.52 -16.26 -11.06
CA LYS A 470 -0.36 -16.93 -10.45
C LYS A 470 -0.82 -17.87 -9.33
N LEU A 471 0.10 -18.64 -8.76
CA LEU A 471 -0.19 -19.49 -7.59
C LEU A 471 -0.70 -18.66 -6.40
N SER A 472 -0.15 -17.47 -6.20
CA SER A 472 -0.63 -16.53 -5.18
C SER A 472 -2.08 -16.09 -5.38
N ALA A 473 -2.57 -15.98 -6.63
CA ALA A 473 -3.97 -15.72 -6.92
C ALA A 473 -4.88 -16.87 -6.45
N VAL A 474 -4.44 -18.11 -6.69
CA VAL A 474 -5.16 -19.31 -6.22
C VAL A 474 -5.20 -19.33 -4.69
N PHE A 475 -4.07 -19.08 -4.02
CA PHE A 475 -4.00 -18.97 -2.57
C PHE A 475 -4.93 -17.86 -2.03
N TYR A 476 -4.88 -16.66 -2.62
CA TYR A 476 -5.69 -15.53 -2.17
C TYR A 476 -7.20 -15.77 -2.41
N LYS A 477 -7.57 -16.36 -3.54
CA LYS A 477 -8.96 -16.82 -3.81
C LYS A 477 -9.47 -17.75 -2.71
N GLN A 478 -8.63 -18.66 -2.24
CA GLN A 478 -9.00 -19.59 -1.17
C GLN A 478 -9.12 -18.87 0.19
N VAL A 479 -8.20 -17.94 0.52
CA VAL A 479 -8.32 -17.09 1.72
C VAL A 479 -9.64 -16.33 1.72
N ILE A 480 -10.04 -15.75 0.57
CA ILE A 480 -11.30 -15.02 0.44
C ILE A 480 -12.51 -15.95 0.63
N ALA A 481 -12.50 -17.11 -0.02
CA ALA A 481 -13.62 -18.06 0.02
C ALA A 481 -13.86 -18.60 1.45
N GLU A 482 -12.79 -18.86 2.19
CA GLU A 482 -12.85 -19.39 3.53
C GLU A 482 -12.82 -18.32 4.63
N ASN A 483 -12.62 -17.05 4.26
CA ASN A 483 -12.44 -15.91 5.16
C ASN A 483 -11.39 -16.17 6.25
N ARG A 484 -10.33 -16.91 5.92
CA ARG A 484 -9.26 -17.30 6.86
C ARG A 484 -7.92 -17.49 6.16
N VAL A 485 -6.83 -17.36 6.92
CA VAL A 485 -5.48 -17.75 6.48
C VAL A 485 -5.29 -19.24 6.78
N MET A 486 -4.72 -19.94 5.79
CA MET A 486 -4.44 -21.39 5.86
C MET A 486 -2.95 -21.64 6.02
#